data_34304ee2fe4eb4fbedb762c36584de34
#
_entry.id   34304ee2fe4eb4fbedb762c36584de34
#
_cell.length_a   1.000
_cell.length_b   1.000
_cell.length_c   1.000
_cell.angle_alpha   90.00
_cell.angle_beta   90.00
_cell.angle_gamma   90.00
#
_symmetry.space_group_name_H-M   'P 1'
#
loop_
_entity.id
_entity.type
_entity.pdbx_description
1 polymer ?
#
loop_
_entity_poly.entity_id
_entity_poly.type
_entity_poly.pdbx_seq_one_letter_code
_entity_poly.pdbx_strand_id
1 'polypeptide(L)'
;KAGIIMVIGSLLLLGLFKFPLWNIMLGAPQYPEPLGMNIHLNGIQGVQEFDLQNIDGLNHYIGMKTIPKAEEMWEFAIFPKVIIGMVMLGVLIGILGFAGKVSYKFFLGWFLLMSVLGILGMYDFNNWLTEYGSDLDPHAILKLSNPDGTPMSYKPPLFGHQKLLNFDVTSL
;
A
#
# COMPACT_ATOMS: atom_id res chain seq x y z
N LYS A 1 18.12 -16.05 -24.21
CA LYS A 1 17.07 -14.98 -24.25
C LYS A 1 16.33 -14.89 -22.91
N ALA A 2 15.86 -16.01 -22.33
CA ALA A 2 15.10 -16.01 -21.07
C ALA A 2 15.88 -15.38 -19.90
N GLY A 3 17.19 -15.69 -19.75
CA GLY A 3 18.02 -15.10 -18.71
C GLY A 3 18.12 -13.57 -18.76
N ILE A 4 18.19 -13.00 -19.97
CA ILE A 4 18.23 -11.54 -20.15
C ILE A 4 16.91 -10.91 -19.72
N ILE A 5 15.78 -11.49 -20.15
CA ILE A 5 14.44 -11.02 -19.76
C ILE A 5 14.28 -11.07 -18.24
N MET A 6 14.77 -12.13 -17.60
CA MET A 6 14.76 -12.30 -16.15
C MET A 6 15.53 -11.19 -15.42
N VAL A 7 16.76 -10.89 -15.89
CA VAL A 7 17.57 -9.79 -15.34
C VAL A 7 16.83 -8.47 -15.46
N ILE A 8 16.32 -8.15 -16.64
CA ILE A 8 15.59 -6.89 -16.88
C ILE A 8 14.34 -6.83 -15.99
N GLY A 9 13.52 -7.89 -15.95
CA GLY A 9 12.33 -7.94 -15.13
C GLY A 9 12.63 -7.79 -13.64
N SER A 10 13.70 -8.42 -13.16
CA SER A 10 14.13 -8.28 -11.76
C SER A 10 14.59 -6.85 -11.44
N LEU A 11 15.32 -6.20 -12.34
CA LEU A 11 15.77 -4.82 -12.15
C LEU A 11 14.60 -3.82 -12.19
N LEU A 12 13.53 -4.10 -12.96
CA LEU A 12 12.34 -3.26 -12.97
C LEU A 12 11.64 -3.20 -11.61
N LEU A 13 11.79 -4.21 -10.76
CA LEU A 13 11.27 -4.17 -9.38
C LEU A 13 11.87 -3.03 -8.55
N LEU A 14 13.06 -2.55 -8.90
CA LEU A 14 13.63 -1.37 -8.23
C LEU A 14 12.79 -0.11 -8.46
N GLY A 15 11.95 -0.09 -9.48
CA GLY A 15 10.98 0.99 -9.69
C GLY A 15 9.98 1.16 -8.54
N LEU A 16 9.70 0.09 -7.77
CA LEU A 16 8.83 0.14 -6.60
C LEU A 16 9.36 1.06 -5.49
N PHE A 17 10.65 1.38 -5.49
CA PHE A 17 11.24 2.35 -4.55
C PHE A 17 11.00 3.80 -4.96
N LYS A 18 10.69 4.04 -6.22
CA LYS A 18 10.48 5.38 -6.76
C LYS A 18 8.99 5.74 -6.89
N PHE A 19 8.18 4.78 -7.30
CA PHE A 19 6.76 5.00 -7.55
C PHE A 19 5.95 4.56 -6.32
N PRO A 20 4.83 5.27 -5.99
CA PRO A 20 3.94 4.81 -4.95
C PRO A 20 3.31 3.47 -5.37
N LEU A 21 3.12 2.59 -4.40
CA LEU A 21 2.37 1.33 -4.57
C LEU A 21 0.88 1.60 -4.61
N TRP A 22 0.45 2.63 -3.88
CA TRP A 22 -0.94 3.02 -3.71
C TRP A 22 -1.08 4.52 -3.59
N ASN A 23 -2.15 5.06 -4.16
CA ASN A 23 -2.54 6.46 -4.00
C ASN A 23 -3.97 6.50 -3.46
N ILE A 24 -4.21 7.26 -2.40
CA ILE A 24 -5.53 7.51 -1.84
C ILE A 24 -5.79 8.99 -1.90
N MET A 25 -6.89 9.39 -2.53
CA MET A 25 -7.36 10.76 -2.61
C MET A 25 -8.66 10.91 -1.84
N LEU A 26 -8.71 11.88 -0.95
CA LEU A 26 -9.84 12.21 -0.10
C LEU A 26 -10.40 13.58 -0.47
N GLY A 27 -11.55 13.60 -1.13
CA GLY A 27 -12.33 14.81 -1.37
C GLY A 27 -13.20 15.12 -0.15
N ALA A 28 -12.95 16.24 0.50
CA ALA A 28 -13.70 16.69 1.66
C ALA A 28 -14.28 18.09 1.39
N PRO A 29 -15.57 18.36 1.76
CA PRO A 29 -16.25 19.64 1.42
C PRO A 29 -15.54 20.90 1.92
N GLN A 30 -14.75 20.78 3.00
CA GLN A 30 -14.00 21.89 3.60
C GLN A 30 -12.68 22.20 2.89
N TYR A 31 -12.24 21.33 1.99
CA TYR A 31 -11.01 21.53 1.22
C TYR A 31 -11.35 21.73 -0.25
N PRO A 32 -10.84 22.80 -0.90
CA PRO A 32 -11.11 23.09 -2.31
C PRO A 32 -10.47 22.06 -3.25
N GLU A 33 -9.36 21.43 -2.81
CA GLU A 33 -8.67 20.38 -3.53
C GLU A 33 -8.67 19.10 -2.70
N PRO A 34 -8.77 17.92 -3.33
CA PRO A 34 -8.69 16.65 -2.62
C PRO A 34 -7.35 16.50 -1.90
N LEU A 35 -7.41 16.01 -0.65
CA LEU A 35 -6.22 15.63 0.11
C LEU A 35 -5.73 14.28 -0.38
N GLY A 36 -4.42 14.16 -0.60
CA GLY A 36 -3.85 12.94 -1.16
C GLY A 36 -2.75 12.33 -0.28
N MET A 37 -2.72 11.00 -0.23
CA MET A 37 -1.59 10.27 0.33
C MET A 37 -1.09 9.20 -0.64
N ASN A 38 0.23 9.11 -0.74
CA ASN A 38 0.96 8.11 -1.48
C ASN A 38 1.57 7.11 -0.52
N ILE A 39 1.25 5.85 -0.70
CA ILE A 39 1.82 4.75 0.07
C ILE A 39 2.96 4.17 -0.76
N HIS A 40 4.18 4.39 -0.29
CA HIS A 40 5.41 3.87 -0.87
C HIS A 40 5.84 2.58 -0.17
N LEU A 41 6.79 1.89 -0.75
CA LEU A 41 7.38 0.67 -0.18
C LEU A 41 8.02 0.89 1.21
N ASN A 42 8.42 2.12 1.50
CA ASN A 42 9.17 2.51 2.72
C ASN A 42 8.47 3.57 3.57
N GLY A 43 7.20 3.87 3.32
CA GLY A 43 6.46 4.84 4.13
C GLY A 43 5.32 5.52 3.38
N ILE A 44 4.62 6.41 4.07
CA ILE A 44 3.49 7.18 3.57
C ILE A 44 3.92 8.64 3.40
N GLN A 45 3.52 9.26 2.29
CA GLN A 45 3.82 10.66 1.98
C GLN A 45 2.56 11.37 1.48
N GLY A 46 2.39 12.64 1.84
CA GLY A 46 1.34 13.48 1.27
C GLY A 46 1.60 13.77 -0.22
N VAL A 47 0.56 13.96 -0.97
CA VAL A 47 0.65 14.47 -2.35
C VAL A 47 1.06 15.94 -2.31
N GLN A 48 0.49 16.70 -1.35
CA GLN A 48 0.88 18.07 -1.03
C GLN A 48 1.51 18.14 0.38
N GLU A 49 2.16 19.25 0.68
CA GLU A 49 2.97 19.42 1.90
C GLU A 49 2.20 19.18 3.21
N PHE A 50 0.93 19.59 3.26
CA PHE A 50 0.11 19.50 4.48
C PHE A 50 -0.97 18.40 4.42
N ASP A 51 -1.03 17.60 3.37
CA ASP A 51 -2.10 16.61 3.18
C ASP A 51 -2.20 15.62 4.33
N LEU A 52 -1.08 15.04 4.78
CA LEU A 52 -1.09 14.08 5.89
C LEU A 52 -1.58 14.72 7.19
N GLN A 53 -1.15 15.95 7.46
CA GLN A 53 -1.58 16.67 8.65
C GLN A 53 -3.08 17.00 8.61
N ASN A 54 -3.58 17.39 7.45
CA ASN A 54 -5.00 17.67 7.25
C ASN A 54 -5.85 16.40 7.35
N ILE A 55 -5.38 15.27 6.79
CA ILE A 55 -6.03 13.97 6.92
C ILE A 55 -6.06 13.53 8.39
N ASP A 56 -4.96 13.67 9.13
CA ASP A 56 -4.91 13.36 10.56
C ASP A 56 -5.87 14.23 11.38
N GLY A 57 -6.00 15.51 11.01
CA GLY A 57 -7.02 16.37 11.61
C GLY A 57 -8.45 15.85 11.39
N LEU A 58 -8.78 15.39 10.18
CA LEU A 58 -10.08 14.77 9.88
C LEU A 58 -10.27 13.45 10.63
N ASN A 59 -9.23 12.62 10.67
CA ASN A 59 -9.24 11.35 11.40
C ASN A 59 -9.57 11.55 12.88
N HIS A 60 -8.98 12.56 13.51
CA HIS A 60 -9.25 12.88 14.90
C HIS A 60 -10.74 13.18 15.17
N TYR A 61 -11.41 13.89 14.26
CA TYR A 61 -12.83 14.21 14.41
C TYR A 61 -13.75 12.99 14.38
N ILE A 62 -13.41 11.99 13.53
CA ILE A 62 -14.23 10.78 13.35
C ILE A 62 -13.72 9.60 14.17
N GLY A 63 -12.66 9.78 14.95
CA GLY A 63 -12.10 8.77 15.83
C GLY A 63 -11.19 7.75 15.14
N MET A 64 -10.77 7.99 13.92
CA MET A 64 -9.75 7.17 13.27
C MET A 64 -8.37 7.45 13.88
N LYS A 65 -7.50 6.44 13.83
CA LYS A 65 -6.09 6.58 14.22
C LYS A 65 -5.38 7.58 13.31
N THR A 66 -4.33 8.20 13.83
CA THR A 66 -3.40 8.99 13.01
C THR A 66 -2.70 8.11 11.98
N ILE A 67 -2.27 8.71 10.87
CA ILE A 67 -1.49 8.00 9.85
C ILE A 67 -0.19 7.52 10.49
N PRO A 68 0.10 6.20 10.45
CA PRO A 68 1.28 5.66 11.11
C PRO A 68 2.56 6.13 10.42
N LYS A 69 3.58 6.38 11.22
CA LYS A 69 4.91 6.68 10.71
C LYS A 69 5.59 5.40 10.22
N ALA A 70 6.54 5.57 9.30
CA ALA A 70 7.28 4.42 8.76
C ALA A 70 7.99 3.56 9.84
N GLU A 71 8.36 4.17 10.95
CA GLU A 71 9.03 3.51 12.08
C GLU A 71 8.08 2.65 12.93
N GLU A 72 6.78 2.92 12.86
CA GLU A 72 5.74 2.25 13.65
C GLU A 72 5.20 0.99 12.96
N MET A 73 5.46 0.85 11.65
CA MET A 73 5.01 -0.26 10.83
C MET A 73 6.18 -1.16 10.42
N TRP A 74 6.12 -2.43 10.82
CA TRP A 74 7.15 -3.42 10.46
C TRP A 74 7.23 -3.70 8.96
N GLU A 75 6.14 -3.50 8.24
CA GLU A 75 6.01 -3.68 6.78
C GLU A 75 6.99 -2.78 6.04
N PHE A 76 7.07 -1.49 6.41
CA PHE A 76 7.99 -0.54 5.81
C PHE A 76 9.46 -0.85 6.08
N ALA A 77 9.76 -1.61 7.14
CA ALA A 77 11.11 -2.07 7.43
C ALA A 77 11.48 -3.37 6.69
N ILE A 78 10.51 -4.26 6.43
CA ILE A 78 10.75 -5.61 5.88
C ILE A 78 10.54 -5.64 4.37
N PHE A 79 9.48 -5.05 3.83
CA PHE A 79 9.17 -5.12 2.40
C PHE A 79 10.29 -4.61 1.50
N PRO A 80 10.99 -3.49 1.80
CA PRO A 80 12.14 -3.07 1.01
C PRO A 80 13.23 -4.13 0.93
N LYS A 81 13.53 -4.81 2.04
CA LYS A 81 14.55 -5.86 2.12
C LYS A 81 14.16 -7.10 1.31
N VAL A 82 12.87 -7.48 1.39
CA VAL A 82 12.32 -8.60 0.60
C VAL A 82 12.44 -8.31 -0.89
N ILE A 83 12.05 -7.11 -1.34
CA ILE A 83 12.16 -6.72 -2.75
C ILE A 83 13.62 -6.73 -3.21
N ILE A 84 14.55 -6.17 -2.43
CA ILE A 84 15.99 -6.22 -2.77
C ILE A 84 16.47 -7.67 -2.85
N GLY A 85 16.08 -8.53 -1.91
CA GLY A 85 16.41 -9.95 -1.94
C GLY A 85 15.89 -10.65 -3.21
N MET A 86 14.65 -10.34 -3.61
CA MET A 86 14.05 -10.88 -4.83
C MET A 86 14.72 -10.36 -6.11
N VAL A 87 15.15 -9.09 -6.13
CA VAL A 87 15.94 -8.52 -7.23
C VAL A 87 17.26 -9.27 -7.36
N MET A 88 18.02 -9.42 -6.25
CA MET A 88 19.31 -10.12 -6.27
C MET A 88 19.16 -11.57 -6.72
N LEU A 89 18.16 -12.29 -6.18
CA LEU A 89 17.88 -13.67 -6.55
C LEU A 89 17.51 -13.80 -8.03
N GLY A 90 16.66 -12.90 -8.54
CA GLY A 90 16.25 -12.90 -9.94
C GLY A 90 17.39 -12.58 -10.90
N VAL A 91 18.26 -11.61 -10.56
CA VAL A 91 19.47 -11.31 -11.34
C VAL A 91 20.41 -12.51 -11.35
N LEU A 92 20.62 -13.17 -10.21
CA LEU A 92 21.46 -14.37 -10.11
C LEU A 92 20.94 -15.51 -11.00
N ILE A 93 19.64 -15.83 -10.89
CA ILE A 93 18.97 -16.84 -11.73
C ILE A 93 19.09 -16.45 -13.22
N GLY A 94 18.91 -15.19 -13.55
CA GLY A 94 19.01 -14.69 -14.91
C GLY A 94 20.40 -14.86 -15.51
N ILE A 95 21.46 -14.52 -14.76
CA ILE A 95 22.87 -14.71 -15.17
C ILE A 95 23.20 -16.18 -15.36
N LEU A 96 22.85 -17.03 -14.38
CA LEU A 96 23.05 -18.47 -14.46
C LEU A 96 22.25 -19.10 -15.59
N GLY A 97 21.05 -18.62 -15.86
CA GLY A 97 20.22 -19.05 -16.99
C GLY A 97 20.80 -18.65 -18.35
N PHE A 98 21.41 -17.47 -18.43
CA PHE A 98 22.16 -17.05 -19.64
C PHE A 98 23.36 -17.96 -19.90
N ALA A 99 24.06 -18.37 -18.82
CA ALA A 99 25.17 -19.31 -18.88
C ALA A 99 24.74 -20.79 -19.10
N GLY A 100 23.44 -21.06 -19.21
CA GLY A 100 22.92 -22.43 -19.38
C GLY A 100 23.05 -23.34 -18.16
N LYS A 101 23.32 -22.78 -16.98
CA LYS A 101 23.58 -23.51 -15.74
C LYS A 101 22.34 -23.82 -14.90
N VAL A 102 21.17 -23.26 -15.22
CA VAL A 102 19.91 -23.47 -14.51
C VAL A 102 18.79 -23.91 -15.42
N SER A 103 17.89 -24.75 -14.87
CA SER A 103 16.68 -25.22 -15.55
C SER A 103 15.60 -24.15 -15.51
N TYR A 104 14.62 -24.23 -16.43
CA TYR A 104 13.43 -23.39 -16.48
C TYR A 104 12.65 -23.38 -15.14
N LYS A 105 12.75 -24.42 -14.33
CA LYS A 105 12.11 -24.55 -13.01
C LYS A 105 12.51 -23.43 -12.05
N PHE A 106 13.72 -22.91 -12.15
CA PHE A 106 14.17 -21.78 -11.32
C PHE A 106 13.47 -20.48 -11.69
N PHE A 107 13.26 -20.24 -12.99
CA PHE A 107 12.50 -19.09 -13.47
C PHE A 107 11.04 -19.15 -12.98
N LEU A 108 10.42 -20.32 -13.12
CA LEU A 108 9.06 -20.57 -12.66
C LEU A 108 8.97 -20.42 -11.13
N GLY A 109 9.91 -21.00 -10.39
CA GLY A 109 9.96 -20.91 -8.93
C GLY A 109 10.07 -19.46 -8.44
N TRP A 110 10.91 -18.65 -9.08
CA TRP A 110 11.02 -17.23 -8.76
C TRP A 110 9.71 -16.47 -9.06
N PHE A 111 9.10 -16.72 -10.20
CA PHE A 111 7.82 -16.12 -10.57
C PHE A 111 6.70 -16.48 -9.58
N LEU A 112 6.60 -17.76 -9.22
CA LEU A 112 5.62 -18.23 -8.22
C LEU A 112 5.87 -17.59 -6.86
N LEU A 113 7.13 -17.50 -6.43
CA LEU A 113 7.49 -16.85 -5.16
C LEU A 113 7.08 -15.37 -5.16
N MET A 114 7.38 -14.62 -6.23
CA MET A 114 6.95 -13.23 -6.38
C MET A 114 5.43 -13.09 -6.36
N SER A 115 4.72 -14.00 -7.05
CA SER A 115 3.25 -13.99 -7.07
C SER A 115 2.66 -14.21 -5.67
N VAL A 116 3.20 -15.16 -4.91
CA VAL A 116 2.78 -15.42 -3.53
C VAL A 116 3.06 -14.22 -2.64
N LEU A 117 4.25 -13.63 -2.72
CA LEU A 117 4.60 -12.43 -1.96
C LEU A 117 3.69 -11.24 -2.29
N GLY A 118 3.36 -11.06 -3.56
CA GLY A 118 2.41 -10.02 -3.99
C GLY A 118 1.01 -10.22 -3.43
N ILE A 119 0.49 -11.45 -3.47
CA ILE A 119 -0.83 -11.78 -2.90
C ILE A 119 -0.84 -11.58 -1.39
N LEU A 120 0.21 -12.02 -0.67
CA LEU A 120 0.33 -11.83 0.76
C LEU A 120 0.41 -10.35 1.12
N GLY A 121 1.17 -9.54 0.37
CA GLY A 121 1.23 -8.10 0.57
C GLY A 121 -0.12 -7.40 0.35
N MET A 122 -0.87 -7.81 -0.68
CA MET A 122 -2.24 -7.30 -0.91
C MET A 122 -3.21 -7.70 0.19
N TYR A 123 -3.12 -8.92 0.70
CA TYR A 123 -3.93 -9.39 1.81
C TYR A 123 -3.63 -8.61 3.09
N ASP A 124 -2.36 -8.44 3.40
CA ASP A 124 -1.89 -7.67 4.55
C ASP A 124 -2.35 -6.20 4.48
N PHE A 125 -2.16 -5.56 3.33
CA PHE A 125 -2.63 -4.19 3.10
C PHE A 125 -4.15 -4.05 3.25
N ASN A 126 -4.94 -5.00 2.73
CA ASN A 126 -6.39 -4.99 2.90
C ASN A 126 -6.81 -5.14 4.37
N ASN A 127 -6.11 -5.98 5.14
CA ASN A 127 -6.35 -6.13 6.58
C ASN A 127 -6.02 -4.83 7.32
N TRP A 128 -4.89 -4.20 6.99
CA TRP A 128 -4.50 -2.93 7.55
C TRP A 128 -5.55 -1.82 7.28
N LEU A 129 -6.03 -1.70 6.04
CA LEU A 129 -7.10 -0.75 5.70
C LEU A 129 -8.39 -1.04 6.48
N THR A 130 -8.70 -2.31 6.72
CA THR A 130 -9.90 -2.71 7.48
C THR A 130 -9.76 -2.32 8.95
N GLU A 131 -8.64 -2.61 9.56
CA GLU A 131 -8.37 -2.24 10.96
C GLU A 131 -8.35 -0.71 11.12
N TYR A 132 -7.62 -0.01 10.25
CA TYR A 132 -7.52 1.44 10.26
C TYR A 132 -8.87 2.14 10.14
N GLY A 133 -9.78 1.64 9.30
CA GLY A 133 -11.10 2.21 9.10
C GLY A 133 -12.18 1.77 10.08
N SER A 134 -11.91 0.76 10.91
CA SER A 134 -12.93 0.15 11.80
C SER A 134 -12.59 0.28 13.29
N ASP A 135 -11.33 0.46 13.65
CA ASP A 135 -10.91 0.65 15.05
C ASP A 135 -11.01 2.13 15.44
N LEU A 136 -12.23 2.54 15.78
CA LEU A 136 -12.57 3.94 16.06
C LEU A 136 -12.55 4.23 17.56
N ASP A 137 -12.07 5.41 17.93
CA ASP A 137 -12.10 5.90 19.32
C ASP A 137 -13.58 6.12 19.77
N PRO A 138 -14.03 5.43 20.83
CA PRO A 138 -15.36 5.62 21.37
C PRO A 138 -15.63 7.04 21.92
N HIS A 139 -14.58 7.85 22.11
CA HIS A 139 -14.67 9.24 22.57
C HIS A 139 -14.57 10.27 21.44
N ALA A 140 -14.63 9.83 20.19
CA ALA A 140 -14.59 10.73 19.02
C ALA A 140 -15.65 11.83 19.11
N ILE A 141 -15.31 13.01 18.57
CA ILE A 141 -16.19 14.18 18.53
C ILE A 141 -17.43 13.88 17.68
N LEU A 142 -17.25 13.26 16.55
CA LEU A 142 -18.31 12.86 15.62
C LEU A 142 -18.42 11.34 15.61
N LYS A 143 -19.53 10.83 16.15
CA LYS A 143 -19.87 9.41 16.14
C LYS A 143 -20.93 9.16 15.10
N LEU A 144 -20.57 8.48 14.04
CA LEU A 144 -21.47 8.08 13.00
C LEU A 144 -21.80 6.61 13.14
N SER A 145 -23.08 6.29 13.07
CA SER A 145 -23.57 4.92 13.16
C SER A 145 -24.41 4.60 11.93
N ASN A 146 -24.36 3.36 11.52
CA ASN A 146 -25.26 2.82 10.52
C ASN A 146 -26.72 2.85 11.04
N PRO A 147 -27.73 2.72 10.17
CA PRO A 147 -29.13 2.67 10.56
C PRO A 147 -29.49 1.56 11.56
N ASP A 148 -28.66 0.51 11.62
CA ASP A 148 -28.78 -0.62 12.56
C ASP A 148 -28.12 -0.36 13.94
N GLY A 149 -27.53 0.83 14.14
CA GLY A 149 -26.86 1.22 15.38
C GLY A 149 -25.41 0.76 15.50
N THR A 150 -24.87 0.05 14.53
CA THR A 150 -23.44 -0.33 14.50
C THR A 150 -22.55 0.86 14.15
N PRO A 151 -21.31 0.94 14.69
CA PRO A 151 -20.36 1.97 14.28
C PRO A 151 -20.11 1.93 12.75
N MET A 152 -20.06 3.09 12.11
CA MET A 152 -19.75 3.18 10.71
C MET A 152 -18.27 2.89 10.48
N SER A 153 -17.95 2.06 9.48
CA SER A 153 -16.56 1.84 9.04
C SER A 153 -16.16 2.87 8.00
N TYR A 154 -14.98 3.47 8.18
CA TYR A 154 -14.37 4.42 7.26
C TYR A 154 -13.27 3.78 6.41
N LYS A 155 -13.32 2.48 6.21
CA LYS A 155 -12.35 1.75 5.40
C LYS A 155 -12.27 2.36 3.99
N PRO A 156 -11.09 2.84 3.54
CA PRO A 156 -10.91 3.25 2.15
C PRO A 156 -11.14 2.06 1.20
N PRO A 157 -11.66 2.28 -0.02
CA PRO A 157 -11.75 1.21 -1.00
C PRO A 157 -10.35 0.72 -1.37
N LEU A 158 -10.22 -0.59 -1.62
CA LEU A 158 -8.94 -1.15 -2.07
C LEU A 158 -8.59 -0.59 -3.47
N PHE A 159 -9.59 -0.49 -4.33
CA PHE A 159 -9.50 0.12 -5.66
C PHE A 159 -10.80 0.83 -5.99
N GLY A 160 -10.70 1.91 -6.75
CA GLY A 160 -11.85 2.62 -7.29
C GLY A 160 -12.31 3.77 -6.40
N HIS A 161 -13.58 4.09 -6.51
CA HIS A 161 -14.19 5.25 -5.86
C HIS A 161 -15.30 4.80 -4.91
N GLN A 162 -15.33 5.41 -3.72
CA GLN A 162 -16.36 5.20 -2.71
C GLN A 162 -16.77 6.53 -2.11
N LYS A 163 -18.07 6.76 -2.00
CA LYS A 163 -18.61 7.91 -1.29
C LYS A 163 -18.94 7.52 0.15
N LEU A 164 -18.28 8.17 1.09
CA LEU A 164 -18.50 8.02 2.52
C LEU A 164 -19.10 9.31 3.06
N LEU A 165 -20.42 9.34 3.25
CA LEU A 165 -21.16 10.56 3.61
C LEU A 165 -20.96 11.69 2.57
N ASN A 166 -20.31 12.79 3.00
CA ASN A 166 -19.94 13.92 2.15
C ASN A 166 -18.47 13.85 1.67
N PHE A 167 -17.77 12.75 1.94
CA PHE A 167 -16.40 12.54 1.51
C PHE A 167 -16.36 11.63 0.30
N ASP A 168 -15.55 12.00 -0.68
CA ASP A 168 -15.27 11.20 -1.85
C ASP A 168 -13.88 10.55 -1.70
N VAL A 169 -13.81 9.23 -1.60
CA VAL A 169 -12.54 8.50 -1.45
C VAL A 169 -12.25 7.75 -2.74
N THR A 170 -11.10 8.02 -3.34
CA THR A 170 -10.61 7.33 -4.53
C THR A 170 -9.28 6.66 -4.22
N SER A 171 -9.14 5.39 -4.59
CA SER A 171 -7.89 4.61 -4.46
C SER A 171 -7.47 4.06 -5.82
N LEU A 172 -6.19 4.23 -6.15
CA LEU A 172 -5.55 3.79 -7.40
C LEU A 172 -4.22 3.10 -7.12
#